data_18702bdb835c26b26fb9d212112b8c9e
#
_entry.id   18702bdb835c26b26fb9d212112b8c9e
#
_cell.length_a   1.000
_cell.length_b   1.000
_cell.length_c   1.000
_cell.angle_alpha   90.00
_cell.angle_beta   90.00
_cell.angle_gamma   90.00
#
_symmetry.space_group_name_H-M   'P 1'
#
loop_
_entity.id
_entity.type
_entity.pdbx_description
1 polymer ?
#
loop_
_entity_poly.entity_id
_entity_poly.type
_entity_poly.pdbx_seq_one_letter_code
_entity_poly.pdbx_strand_id
1 'polypeptide(L)'
;MIAEISVEQAAVEAGGRLILEGLDLRIRAGESLAITGPSGSGKTTLLLLAAGLQDPTRGRVLVDGSPLLRDAATRRRFGVVLQNHGLVSVLTAQENVALPLRARGLPPLEVERLSLEALAKVGLHPQADSLVQDLSGGQQQRVAVARAMAGPPEVLLADEPTSELVAEQRRAILDLLLAQSREGRVLAIATHDPEVVEACDRAVRLRDGRLVPEG
;
A
#
# COMPACT_ATOMS: atom_id res chain seq x y z
N MET A 1 -11.75 9.45 10.51
CA MET A 1 -11.25 8.29 9.75
C MET A 1 -11.69 8.45 8.30
N ILE A 2 -10.86 8.13 7.29
CA ILE A 2 -11.23 8.21 5.88
C ILE A 2 -12.26 7.13 5.57
N ALA A 3 -13.40 7.54 4.98
CA ALA A 3 -14.47 6.63 4.60
C ALA A 3 -14.33 6.14 3.15
N GLU A 4 -13.82 6.97 2.25
CA GLU A 4 -13.71 6.63 0.83
C GLU A 4 -12.57 7.40 0.14
N ILE A 5 -11.90 6.75 -0.80
CA ILE A 5 -11.10 7.39 -1.84
C ILE A 5 -11.83 7.23 -3.16
N SER A 6 -12.05 8.33 -3.88
CA SER A 6 -12.66 8.35 -5.20
C SER A 6 -11.64 8.84 -6.23
N VAL A 7 -11.43 8.05 -7.27
CA VAL A 7 -10.71 8.43 -8.49
C VAL A 7 -11.79 8.75 -9.52
N GLU A 8 -11.80 9.97 -10.07
CA GLU A 8 -12.84 10.44 -10.98
C GLU A 8 -12.25 10.91 -12.31
N GLN A 9 -12.64 10.25 -13.40
CA GLN A 9 -12.22 10.52 -14.78
C GLN A 9 -10.72 10.71 -14.91
N ALA A 10 -9.94 9.97 -14.11
CA ALA A 10 -8.52 10.18 -13.98
C ALA A 10 -7.75 9.57 -15.16
N ALA A 11 -6.82 10.35 -15.69
CA ALA A 11 -5.83 9.90 -16.66
C ALA A 11 -4.43 10.23 -16.16
N VAL A 12 -3.46 9.40 -16.54
CA VAL A 12 -2.03 9.60 -16.24
C VAL A 12 -1.22 9.38 -17.50
N GLU A 13 -0.42 10.38 -17.86
CA GLU A 13 0.55 10.31 -18.95
C GLU A 13 1.97 10.37 -18.38
N ALA A 14 2.85 9.51 -18.87
CA ALA A 14 4.25 9.51 -18.52
C ALA A 14 5.11 9.21 -19.76
N GLY A 15 6.15 10.02 -19.99
CA GLY A 15 7.04 9.86 -21.14
C GLY A 15 6.32 9.90 -22.49
N GLY A 16 5.25 10.69 -22.62
CA GLY A 16 4.43 10.79 -23.84
C GLY A 16 3.52 9.58 -24.08
N ARG A 17 3.40 8.67 -23.11
CA ARG A 17 2.54 7.49 -23.18
C ARG A 17 1.41 7.60 -22.16
N LEU A 18 0.20 7.32 -22.59
CA LEU A 18 -0.97 7.21 -21.72
C LEU A 18 -0.88 5.90 -20.92
N ILE A 19 -0.81 6.01 -19.59
CA ILE A 19 -0.71 4.88 -18.67
C ILE A 19 -2.08 4.53 -18.09
N LEU A 20 -2.88 5.54 -17.70
CA LEU A 20 -4.24 5.39 -17.24
C LEU A 20 -5.15 6.31 -18.02
N GLU A 21 -6.38 5.85 -18.33
CA GLU A 21 -7.30 6.58 -19.18
C GLU A 21 -8.74 6.55 -18.64
N GLY A 22 -9.23 7.73 -18.20
CA GLY A 22 -10.62 7.94 -17.85
C GLY A 22 -11.15 7.02 -16.74
N LEU A 23 -10.34 6.80 -15.71
CA LEU A 23 -10.67 5.88 -14.63
C LEU A 23 -11.67 6.48 -13.65
N ASP A 24 -12.72 5.70 -13.35
CA ASP A 24 -13.63 5.94 -12.24
C ASP A 24 -13.55 4.76 -11.28
N LEU A 25 -13.07 4.99 -10.05
CA LEU A 25 -12.92 3.96 -9.04
C LEU A 25 -13.21 4.53 -7.65
N ARG A 26 -13.93 3.75 -6.83
CA ARG A 26 -14.13 4.03 -5.42
C ARG A 26 -13.52 2.92 -4.58
N ILE A 27 -12.77 3.30 -3.56
CA ILE A 27 -12.16 2.40 -2.57
C ILE A 27 -12.72 2.81 -1.21
N ARG A 28 -13.49 1.93 -0.59
CA ARG A 28 -14.26 2.23 0.63
C ARG A 28 -13.62 1.64 1.87
N ALA A 29 -13.78 2.34 2.98
CA ALA A 29 -13.42 1.80 4.28
C ALA A 29 -14.31 0.59 4.64
N GLY A 30 -13.72 -0.39 5.31
CA GLY A 30 -14.42 -1.63 5.66
C GLY A 30 -14.54 -2.65 4.54
N GLU A 31 -14.04 -2.33 3.33
CA GLU A 31 -13.98 -3.20 2.16
C GLU A 31 -12.53 -3.38 1.72
N SER A 32 -12.13 -4.61 1.43
CA SER A 32 -10.84 -4.91 0.80
C SER A 32 -11.02 -5.00 -0.71
N LEU A 33 -10.22 -4.20 -1.46
CA LEU A 33 -10.26 -4.15 -2.91
C LEU A 33 -9.02 -4.79 -3.51
N ALA A 34 -9.18 -5.81 -4.35
CA ALA A 34 -8.14 -6.31 -5.24
C ALA A 34 -8.14 -5.55 -6.58
N ILE A 35 -6.96 -5.11 -7.03
CA ILE A 35 -6.75 -4.52 -8.36
C ILE A 35 -5.95 -5.52 -9.18
N THR A 36 -6.57 -6.16 -10.14
CA THR A 36 -5.97 -7.20 -10.98
C THR A 36 -5.58 -6.69 -12.36
N GLY A 37 -4.81 -7.47 -13.08
CA GLY A 37 -4.45 -7.17 -14.48
C GLY A 37 -3.03 -7.58 -14.83
N PRO A 38 -2.69 -7.64 -16.12
CA PRO A 38 -1.37 -8.03 -16.59
C PRO A 38 -0.28 -7.05 -16.14
N SER A 39 0.99 -7.48 -16.22
CA SER A 39 2.11 -6.56 -16.00
C SER A 39 2.04 -5.38 -16.98
N GLY A 40 2.32 -4.17 -16.49
CA GLY A 40 2.25 -2.96 -17.30
C GLY A 40 0.82 -2.40 -17.55
N SER A 41 -0.23 -2.99 -16.96
CA SER A 41 -1.61 -2.47 -17.12
C SER A 41 -1.87 -1.15 -16.40
N GLY A 42 -0.97 -0.69 -15.51
CA GLY A 42 -1.11 0.56 -14.76
C GLY A 42 -1.50 0.40 -13.29
N LYS A 43 -1.49 -0.82 -12.72
CA LYS A 43 -1.88 -1.08 -11.31
C LYS A 43 -1.07 -0.25 -10.30
N THR A 44 0.26 -0.27 -10.41
CA THR A 44 1.15 0.56 -9.60
C THR A 44 0.82 2.04 -9.73
N THR A 45 0.61 2.52 -10.95
CA THR A 45 0.26 3.92 -11.22
C THR A 45 -1.08 4.30 -10.58
N LEU A 46 -2.07 3.41 -10.62
CA LEU A 46 -3.37 3.62 -9.99
C LEU A 46 -3.24 3.69 -8.45
N LEU A 47 -2.43 2.82 -7.83
CA LEU A 47 -2.17 2.89 -6.39
C LEU A 47 -1.42 4.17 -6.01
N LEU A 48 -0.39 4.56 -6.78
CA LEU A 48 0.35 5.81 -6.53
C LEU A 48 -0.54 7.05 -6.69
N LEU A 49 -1.45 7.03 -7.67
CA LEU A 49 -2.46 8.07 -7.86
C LEU A 49 -3.39 8.15 -6.65
N ALA A 50 -3.96 7.02 -6.20
CA ALA A 50 -4.83 6.95 -5.03
C ALA A 50 -4.11 7.36 -3.73
N ALA A 51 -2.79 7.12 -3.64
CA ALA A 51 -1.93 7.54 -2.51
C ALA A 51 -1.57 9.03 -2.54
N GLY A 52 -1.88 9.77 -3.61
CA GLY A 52 -1.40 11.14 -3.81
C GLY A 52 0.10 11.24 -4.04
N LEU A 53 0.76 10.14 -4.43
CA LEU A 53 2.18 10.10 -4.78
C LEU A 53 2.43 10.40 -6.26
N GLN A 54 1.37 10.36 -7.07
CA GLN A 54 1.37 10.76 -8.48
C GLN A 54 0.18 11.69 -8.76
N ASP A 55 0.38 12.70 -9.65
CA ASP A 55 -0.69 13.56 -10.12
C ASP A 55 -1.44 12.93 -11.29
N PRO A 56 -2.76 13.08 -11.36
CA PRO A 56 -3.47 12.84 -12.60
C PRO A 56 -3.13 13.93 -13.61
N THR A 57 -2.97 13.57 -14.90
CA THR A 57 -2.88 14.53 -16.00
C THR A 57 -4.25 15.16 -16.29
N ARG A 58 -5.31 14.40 -16.10
CA ARG A 58 -6.73 14.81 -16.17
C ARG A 58 -7.52 14.09 -15.11
N GLY A 59 -8.69 14.66 -14.75
CA GLY A 59 -9.52 14.13 -13.68
C GLY A 59 -9.00 14.52 -12.30
N ARG A 60 -9.40 13.79 -11.28
CA ARG A 60 -9.06 14.11 -9.88
C ARG A 60 -9.13 12.90 -8.96
N VAL A 61 -8.49 13.04 -7.79
CA VAL A 61 -8.64 12.10 -6.68
C VAL A 61 -9.23 12.84 -5.49
N LEU A 62 -10.23 12.25 -4.88
CA LEU A 62 -10.93 12.79 -3.71
C LEU A 62 -10.77 11.86 -2.52
N VAL A 63 -10.73 12.44 -1.32
CA VAL A 63 -10.84 11.77 -0.03
C VAL A 63 -12.09 12.34 0.65
N ASP A 64 -13.07 11.49 0.93
CA ASP A 64 -14.35 11.88 1.51
C ASP A 64 -15.01 13.06 0.75
N GLY A 65 -14.97 13.01 -0.58
CA GLY A 65 -15.53 14.02 -1.46
C GLY A 65 -14.70 15.31 -1.60
N SER A 66 -13.59 15.47 -0.87
CA SER A 66 -12.69 16.63 -0.95
C SER A 66 -11.42 16.29 -1.75
N PRO A 67 -10.83 17.23 -2.50
CA PRO A 67 -9.58 16.98 -3.22
C PRO A 67 -8.48 16.41 -2.31
N LEU A 68 -7.79 15.37 -2.78
CA LEU A 68 -6.67 14.77 -2.05
C LEU A 68 -5.53 15.79 -1.91
N LEU A 69 -5.30 16.24 -0.68
CA LEU A 69 -4.18 17.14 -0.38
C LEU A 69 -2.88 16.35 -0.26
N ARG A 70 -1.78 16.96 -0.73
CA ARG A 70 -0.44 16.36 -0.69
C ARG A 70 0.42 16.90 0.44
N ASP A 71 -0.20 17.41 1.48
CA ASP A 71 0.50 17.89 2.65
C ASP A 71 0.98 16.75 3.57
N ALA A 72 1.81 17.10 4.53
CA ALA A 72 2.36 16.13 5.47
C ALA A 72 1.28 15.50 6.37
N ALA A 73 0.20 16.24 6.69
CA ALA A 73 -0.88 15.75 7.53
C ALA A 73 -1.66 14.64 6.81
N THR A 74 -2.00 14.85 5.54
CA THR A 74 -2.68 13.86 4.71
C THR A 74 -1.79 12.63 4.49
N ARG A 75 -0.51 12.81 4.14
CA ARG A 75 0.43 11.69 3.91
C ARG A 75 0.59 10.78 5.12
N ARG A 76 0.52 11.32 6.35
CA ARG A 76 0.60 10.53 7.60
C ARG A 76 -0.56 9.58 7.80
N ARG A 77 -1.67 9.76 7.07
CA ARG A 77 -2.86 8.91 7.13
C ARG A 77 -2.75 7.69 6.21
N PHE A 78 -1.76 7.66 5.31
CA PHE A 78 -1.55 6.61 4.32
C PHE A 78 -0.39 5.70 4.70
N GLY A 79 -0.59 4.40 4.57
CA GLY A 79 0.44 3.37 4.50
C GLY A 79 0.54 2.86 3.06
N VAL A 80 1.75 2.79 2.52
CA VAL A 80 1.96 2.32 1.15
C VAL A 80 3.04 1.26 1.15
N VAL A 81 2.73 0.09 0.61
CA VAL A 81 3.68 -0.97 0.28
C VAL A 81 3.95 -0.89 -1.22
N LEU A 82 5.19 -0.64 -1.60
CA LEU A 82 5.62 -0.55 -2.99
C LEU A 82 6.21 -1.87 -3.47
N GLN A 83 6.07 -2.18 -4.74
CA GLN A 83 6.62 -3.39 -5.35
C GLN A 83 8.15 -3.53 -5.18
N ASN A 84 8.89 -2.42 -5.20
CA ASN A 84 10.34 -2.38 -4.95
C ASN A 84 10.68 -2.12 -3.48
N HIS A 85 9.75 -2.40 -2.56
CA HIS A 85 9.82 -2.20 -1.12
C HIS A 85 10.00 -0.73 -0.69
N GLY A 86 10.72 0.10 -1.45
CA GLY A 86 11.01 1.51 -1.12
C GLY A 86 11.73 1.68 0.21
N LEU A 87 12.53 0.72 0.62
CA LEU A 87 13.31 0.74 1.85
C LEU A 87 14.63 1.47 1.65
N VAL A 88 15.15 2.05 2.74
CA VAL A 88 16.49 2.64 2.77
C VAL A 88 17.49 1.56 3.14
N SER A 89 18.31 1.14 2.20
CA SER A 89 19.17 -0.06 2.30
C SER A 89 20.21 0.02 3.42
N VAL A 90 20.71 1.21 3.71
CA VAL A 90 21.74 1.48 4.75
C VAL A 90 21.15 1.67 6.16
N LEU A 91 19.85 1.62 6.31
CA LEU A 91 19.17 1.62 7.60
C LEU A 91 18.81 0.20 8.02
N THR A 92 18.68 -0.02 9.33
CA THR A 92 18.19 -1.30 9.86
C THR A 92 16.70 -1.51 9.55
N ALA A 93 16.21 -2.72 9.75
CA ALA A 93 14.78 -3.01 9.63
C ALA A 93 13.95 -2.11 10.57
N GLN A 94 14.38 -1.99 11.83
CA GLN A 94 13.70 -1.15 12.81
C GLN A 94 13.73 0.33 12.42
N GLU A 95 14.86 0.85 11.97
CA GLU A 95 14.99 2.24 11.52
C GLU A 95 14.09 2.56 10.34
N ASN A 96 13.97 1.65 9.35
CA ASN A 96 13.03 1.79 8.24
C ASN A 96 11.57 1.88 8.72
N VAL A 97 11.18 1.01 9.66
CA VAL A 97 9.83 1.01 10.24
C VAL A 97 9.59 2.25 11.10
N ALA A 98 10.63 2.78 11.74
CA ALA A 98 10.57 3.99 12.55
C ALA A 98 10.36 5.29 11.74
N LEU A 99 10.73 5.33 10.45
CA LEU A 99 10.64 6.55 9.62
C LEU A 99 9.27 7.22 9.65
N PRO A 100 8.15 6.53 9.35
CA PRO A 100 6.82 7.15 9.37
C PRO A 100 6.38 7.56 10.78
N LEU A 101 6.83 6.85 11.82
CA LEU A 101 6.53 7.20 13.22
C LEU A 101 7.22 8.49 13.63
N ARG A 102 8.51 8.63 13.29
CA ARG A 102 9.28 9.87 13.50
C ARG A 102 8.67 11.05 12.74
N ALA A 103 8.24 10.83 11.50
CA ALA A 103 7.58 11.86 10.69
C ALA A 103 6.25 12.35 11.30
N ARG A 104 5.62 11.54 12.16
CA ARG A 104 4.43 11.92 12.95
C ARG A 104 4.78 12.72 14.21
N GLY A 105 6.05 12.83 14.57
CA GLY A 105 6.52 13.54 15.76
C GLY A 105 6.34 12.75 17.06
N LEU A 106 6.26 11.42 16.99
CA LEU A 106 6.14 10.58 18.19
C LEU A 106 7.42 10.63 19.04
N PRO A 107 7.31 10.51 20.38
CA PRO A 107 8.45 10.44 21.26
C PRO A 107 9.37 9.24 20.94
N PRO A 108 10.69 9.35 21.13
CA PRO A 108 11.65 8.29 20.78
C PRO A 108 11.32 6.91 21.34
N LEU A 109 10.94 6.82 22.60
CA LEU A 109 10.56 5.55 23.26
C LEU A 109 9.31 4.91 22.64
N GLU A 110 8.36 5.74 22.22
CA GLU A 110 7.14 5.26 21.55
C GLU A 110 7.45 4.80 20.11
N VAL A 111 8.34 5.51 19.40
CA VAL A 111 8.83 5.09 18.09
C VAL A 111 9.51 3.73 18.17
N GLU A 112 10.40 3.53 19.16
CA GLU A 112 11.09 2.27 19.37
C GLU A 112 10.09 1.13 19.64
N ARG A 113 9.20 1.30 20.60
CA ARG A 113 8.17 0.30 20.94
C ARG A 113 7.30 -0.07 19.72
N LEU A 114 6.74 0.92 19.04
CA LEU A 114 5.84 0.68 17.90
C LEU A 114 6.53 0.06 16.69
N SER A 115 7.81 0.42 16.44
CA SER A 115 8.57 -0.17 15.34
C SER A 115 8.90 -1.65 15.63
N LEU A 116 9.27 -2.01 16.84
CA LEU A 116 9.51 -3.39 17.25
C LEU A 116 8.21 -4.22 17.22
N GLU A 117 7.09 -3.67 17.71
CA GLU A 117 5.77 -4.32 17.62
C GLU A 117 5.35 -4.58 16.18
N ALA A 118 5.59 -3.63 15.27
CA ALA A 118 5.28 -3.81 13.85
C ALA A 118 6.14 -4.91 13.22
N LEU A 119 7.43 -4.97 13.54
CA LEU A 119 8.33 -6.05 13.12
C LEU A 119 7.92 -7.41 13.69
N ALA A 120 7.49 -7.45 14.94
CA ALA A 120 7.02 -8.69 15.57
C ALA A 120 5.79 -9.25 14.84
N LYS A 121 4.84 -8.40 14.43
CA LYS A 121 3.64 -8.80 13.67
C LYS A 121 3.96 -9.50 12.34
N VAL A 122 5.07 -9.14 11.70
CA VAL A 122 5.53 -9.76 10.44
C VAL A 122 6.61 -10.83 10.66
N GLY A 123 6.87 -11.23 11.92
CA GLY A 123 7.84 -12.27 12.28
C GLY A 123 9.30 -11.87 12.05
N LEU A 124 9.63 -10.57 12.18
CA LEU A 124 10.98 -10.03 11.98
C LEU A 124 11.57 -9.34 13.20
N HIS A 125 11.02 -9.58 14.40
CA HIS A 125 11.59 -9.04 15.63
C HIS A 125 13.08 -9.40 15.81
N PRO A 126 13.53 -10.66 15.53
CA PRO A 126 14.95 -11.03 15.66
C PRO A 126 15.89 -10.30 14.67
N GLN A 127 15.36 -9.77 13.57
CA GLN A 127 16.11 -9.06 12.54
C GLN A 127 15.99 -7.53 12.67
N ALA A 128 15.48 -7.02 13.80
CA ALA A 128 15.26 -5.58 13.99
C ALA A 128 16.51 -4.74 13.70
N ASP A 129 17.67 -5.18 14.18
CA ASP A 129 18.96 -4.49 14.04
C ASP A 129 19.73 -4.86 12.75
N SER A 130 19.18 -5.75 11.90
CA SER A 130 19.81 -6.10 10.64
C SER A 130 19.66 -4.97 9.62
N LEU A 131 20.73 -4.64 8.88
CA LEU A 131 20.65 -3.72 7.75
C LEU A 131 19.74 -4.30 6.68
N VAL A 132 18.91 -3.46 6.05
CA VAL A 132 17.98 -3.91 5.01
C VAL A 132 18.70 -4.58 3.84
N GLN A 133 19.88 -4.11 3.47
CA GLN A 133 20.69 -4.72 2.40
C GLN A 133 21.12 -6.16 2.69
N ASP A 134 21.16 -6.57 3.95
CA ASP A 134 21.60 -7.92 4.38
C ASP A 134 20.40 -8.88 4.53
N LEU A 135 19.17 -8.37 4.36
CA LEU A 135 17.94 -9.14 4.42
C LEU A 135 17.61 -9.78 3.06
N SER A 136 17.02 -10.99 3.11
CA SER A 136 16.44 -11.60 1.90
C SER A 136 15.29 -10.77 1.34
N GLY A 137 14.92 -10.93 0.05
CA GLY A 137 13.82 -10.22 -0.58
C GLY A 137 12.50 -10.37 0.20
N GLY A 138 12.14 -11.58 0.59
CA GLY A 138 10.94 -11.82 1.41
C GLY A 138 11.02 -11.21 2.82
N GLN A 139 12.21 -11.04 3.41
CA GLN A 139 12.37 -10.29 4.65
C GLN A 139 12.20 -8.79 4.40
N GLN A 140 12.80 -8.24 3.33
CA GLN A 140 12.63 -6.85 2.92
C GLN A 140 11.16 -6.53 2.66
N GLN A 141 10.44 -7.41 1.95
CA GLN A 141 9.02 -7.25 1.72
C GLN A 141 8.22 -7.18 3.03
N ARG A 142 8.51 -8.04 3.99
CA ARG A 142 7.87 -8.00 5.31
C ARG A 142 8.22 -6.73 6.10
N VAL A 143 9.46 -6.21 5.99
CA VAL A 143 9.83 -4.90 6.57
C VAL A 143 9.00 -3.77 5.93
N ALA A 144 8.79 -3.79 4.61
CA ALA A 144 7.96 -2.79 3.92
C ALA A 144 6.50 -2.83 4.39
N VAL A 145 5.93 -4.01 4.59
CA VAL A 145 4.59 -4.18 5.17
C VAL A 145 4.56 -3.65 6.60
N ALA A 146 5.52 -4.02 7.45
CA ALA A 146 5.62 -3.52 8.83
C ALA A 146 5.70 -2.00 8.86
N ARG A 147 6.52 -1.38 8.00
CA ARG A 147 6.63 0.08 7.89
C ARG A 147 5.31 0.75 7.51
N ALA A 148 4.59 0.18 6.54
CA ALA A 148 3.30 0.73 6.11
C ALA A 148 2.24 0.66 7.22
N MET A 149 2.35 -0.30 8.12
CA MET A 149 1.39 -0.56 9.21
C MET A 149 1.84 -0.04 10.58
N ALA A 150 3.08 0.45 10.74
CA ALA A 150 3.68 0.80 12.04
C ALA A 150 2.90 1.89 12.80
N GLY A 151 2.40 2.89 12.10
CA GLY A 151 1.43 3.80 12.68
C GLY A 151 0.09 3.50 12.02
N PRO A 152 -0.94 3.11 12.75
CA PRO A 152 -2.16 2.61 12.12
C PRO A 152 -2.67 3.59 11.05
N PRO A 153 -2.49 3.27 9.75
CA PRO A 153 -2.93 4.15 8.66
C PRO A 153 -4.45 4.09 8.57
N GLU A 154 -5.07 5.14 8.06
CA GLU A 154 -6.49 5.11 7.72
C GLU A 154 -6.71 4.51 6.33
N VAL A 155 -5.68 4.59 5.48
CA VAL A 155 -5.63 4.03 4.14
C VAL A 155 -4.39 3.18 3.99
N LEU A 156 -4.53 1.94 3.54
CA LEU A 156 -3.44 1.04 3.22
C LEU A 156 -3.52 0.63 1.74
N LEU A 157 -2.49 0.97 0.99
CA LEU A 157 -2.37 0.64 -0.42
C LEU A 157 -1.14 -0.24 -0.61
N ALA A 158 -1.30 -1.42 -1.19
CA ALA A 158 -0.23 -2.40 -1.31
C ALA A 158 -0.07 -2.90 -2.75
N ASP A 159 1.13 -2.78 -3.29
CA ASP A 159 1.49 -3.27 -4.63
C ASP A 159 2.31 -4.55 -4.49
N GLU A 160 1.74 -5.68 -4.91
CA GLU A 160 2.30 -7.04 -4.86
C GLU A 160 2.89 -7.40 -3.48
N PRO A 161 2.16 -7.21 -2.36
CA PRO A 161 2.72 -7.28 -1.01
C PRO A 161 3.17 -8.67 -0.58
N THR A 162 2.91 -9.69 -1.37
CA THR A 162 3.18 -11.10 -1.04
C THR A 162 4.01 -11.84 -2.10
N SER A 163 4.46 -11.15 -3.16
CA SER A 163 5.10 -11.76 -4.33
C SER A 163 6.40 -12.52 -4.04
N GLU A 164 7.17 -12.08 -3.03
CA GLU A 164 8.46 -12.70 -2.66
C GLU A 164 8.36 -13.64 -1.44
N LEU A 165 7.15 -13.99 -1.03
CA LEU A 165 6.92 -14.77 0.17
C LEU A 165 6.59 -16.25 -0.14
N VAL A 166 7.08 -17.14 0.70
CA VAL A 166 6.64 -18.54 0.71
C VAL A 166 5.19 -18.63 1.22
N ALA A 167 4.49 -19.72 0.88
CA ALA A 167 3.05 -19.85 1.09
C ALA A 167 2.57 -19.51 2.51
N GLU A 168 3.26 -20.03 3.54
CA GLU A 168 2.91 -19.77 4.94
C GLU A 168 3.02 -18.28 5.31
N GLN A 169 4.12 -17.63 4.90
CA GLN A 169 4.36 -16.21 5.16
C GLN A 169 3.38 -15.33 4.37
N ARG A 170 3.07 -15.72 3.12
CA ARG A 170 2.09 -15.07 2.27
C ARG A 170 0.74 -15.00 2.97
N ARG A 171 0.26 -16.15 3.47
CA ARG A 171 -1.00 -16.22 4.20
C ARG A 171 -1.03 -15.29 5.42
N ALA A 172 0.02 -15.35 6.24
CA ALA A 172 0.12 -14.52 7.44
C ALA A 172 0.11 -13.01 7.11
N ILE A 173 0.82 -12.59 6.06
CA ILE A 173 0.83 -11.18 5.63
C ILE A 173 -0.52 -10.77 5.04
N LEU A 174 -1.16 -11.63 4.24
CA LEU A 174 -2.48 -11.35 3.69
C LEU A 174 -3.52 -11.17 4.80
N ASP A 175 -3.52 -12.05 5.80
CA ASP A 175 -4.43 -11.95 6.97
C ASP A 175 -4.22 -10.64 7.74
N LEU A 176 -2.95 -10.18 7.90
CA LEU A 176 -2.64 -8.90 8.53
C LEU A 176 -3.16 -7.70 7.71
N LEU A 177 -3.07 -7.76 6.38
CA LEU A 177 -3.59 -6.71 5.51
C LEU A 177 -5.12 -6.68 5.55
N LEU A 178 -5.78 -7.82 5.40
CA LEU A 178 -7.25 -7.93 5.43
C LEU A 178 -7.84 -7.53 6.79
N ALA A 179 -7.10 -7.72 7.89
CA ALA A 179 -7.53 -7.23 9.20
C ALA A 179 -7.70 -5.71 9.22
N GLN A 180 -6.94 -4.96 8.38
CA GLN A 180 -7.06 -3.50 8.32
C GLN A 180 -8.43 -3.06 7.78
N SER A 181 -8.97 -3.72 6.74
CA SER A 181 -10.30 -3.42 6.24
C SER A 181 -11.39 -3.76 7.26
N ARG A 182 -11.25 -4.91 7.95
CA ARG A 182 -12.18 -5.32 9.02
C ARG A 182 -12.21 -4.35 10.21
N GLU A 183 -11.12 -3.63 10.44
CA GLU A 183 -11.03 -2.53 11.43
C GLU A 183 -11.61 -1.20 10.89
N GLY A 184 -12.25 -1.20 9.72
CA GLY A 184 -12.89 -0.02 9.14
C GLY A 184 -11.93 0.92 8.41
N ARG A 185 -10.79 0.42 7.93
CA ARG A 185 -9.84 1.20 7.12
C ARG A 185 -10.05 0.95 5.64
N VAL A 186 -9.57 1.86 4.82
CA VAL A 186 -9.52 1.70 3.36
C VAL A 186 -8.36 0.78 3.00
N LEU A 187 -8.61 -0.30 2.25
CA LEU A 187 -7.59 -1.24 1.79
C LEU A 187 -7.71 -1.47 0.28
N ALA A 188 -6.62 -1.29 -0.46
CA ALA A 188 -6.51 -1.78 -1.84
C ALA A 188 -5.19 -2.52 -2.05
N ILE A 189 -5.26 -3.67 -2.72
CA ILE A 189 -4.11 -4.53 -3.03
C ILE A 189 -4.05 -4.73 -4.55
N ALA A 190 -3.00 -4.24 -5.19
CA ALA A 190 -2.68 -4.61 -6.56
C ALA A 190 -1.96 -5.94 -6.57
N THR A 191 -2.46 -6.90 -7.35
CA THR A 191 -1.88 -8.25 -7.39
C THR A 191 -2.24 -9.00 -8.68
N HIS A 192 -1.45 -10.00 -8.98
CA HIS A 192 -1.75 -11.03 -9.97
C HIS A 192 -1.99 -12.40 -9.32
N ASP A 193 -1.92 -12.50 -7.99
CA ASP A 193 -2.11 -13.74 -7.23
C ASP A 193 -3.61 -14.03 -7.02
N PRO A 194 -4.14 -15.15 -7.58
CA PRO A 194 -5.55 -15.51 -7.42
C PRO A 194 -5.99 -15.68 -5.96
N GLU A 195 -5.10 -16.21 -5.09
CA GLU A 195 -5.43 -16.41 -3.67
C GLU A 195 -5.71 -15.07 -2.96
N VAL A 196 -4.95 -14.02 -3.33
CA VAL A 196 -5.17 -12.67 -2.79
C VAL A 196 -6.47 -12.08 -3.32
N VAL A 197 -6.77 -12.30 -4.59
CA VAL A 197 -8.02 -11.83 -5.22
C VAL A 197 -9.25 -12.46 -4.56
N GLU A 198 -9.24 -13.79 -4.38
CA GLU A 198 -10.33 -14.54 -3.76
C GLU A 198 -10.54 -14.16 -2.28
N ALA A 199 -9.49 -13.72 -1.59
CA ALA A 199 -9.57 -13.31 -0.20
C ALA A 199 -10.11 -11.88 0.00
N CYS A 200 -10.15 -11.05 -1.05
CA CYS A 200 -10.67 -9.69 -1.00
C CYS A 200 -12.20 -9.66 -1.20
N ASP A 201 -12.85 -8.64 -0.61
CA ASP A 201 -14.32 -8.49 -0.71
C ASP A 201 -14.77 -8.11 -2.12
N ARG A 202 -13.93 -7.39 -2.86
CA ARG A 202 -14.21 -6.96 -4.23
C ARG A 202 -12.93 -6.95 -5.07
N ALA A 203 -13.06 -7.26 -6.35
CA ALA A 203 -11.98 -7.14 -7.30
C ALA A 203 -12.37 -6.21 -8.46
N VAL A 204 -11.37 -5.58 -9.07
CA VAL A 204 -11.49 -4.83 -10.32
C VAL A 204 -10.32 -5.21 -11.23
N ARG A 205 -10.59 -5.28 -12.52
CA ARG A 205 -9.57 -5.64 -13.50
C ARG A 205 -9.13 -4.42 -14.29
N LEU A 206 -7.82 -4.18 -14.31
CA LEU A 206 -7.18 -3.13 -15.10
C LEU A 206 -6.52 -3.75 -16.34
N ARG A 207 -6.87 -3.26 -17.52
CA ARG A 207 -6.28 -3.66 -18.80
C ARG A 207 -6.03 -2.42 -19.66
N ASP A 208 -4.81 -2.29 -20.16
CA ASP A 208 -4.40 -1.17 -21.04
C ASP A 208 -4.81 0.22 -20.48
N GLY A 209 -4.61 0.41 -19.18
CA GLY A 209 -4.91 1.67 -18.49
C GLY A 209 -6.39 1.94 -18.22
N ARG A 210 -7.29 0.99 -18.47
CA ARG A 210 -8.75 1.12 -18.27
C ARG A 210 -9.28 0.03 -17.34
N LEU A 211 -10.31 0.35 -16.56
CA LEU A 211 -11.06 -0.66 -15.84
C LEU A 211 -11.95 -1.42 -16.83
N VAL A 212 -11.89 -2.74 -16.75
CA VAL A 212 -12.73 -3.64 -17.56
C VAL A 212 -13.65 -4.45 -16.63
N PRO A 213 -14.87 -4.80 -17.09
CA PRO A 213 -15.72 -5.71 -16.33
C PRO A 213 -14.98 -7.02 -16.02
N GLU A 214 -15.22 -7.58 -14.84
CA GLU A 214 -14.84 -8.96 -14.57
C GLU A 214 -15.70 -9.86 -15.46
N GLY A 215 -15.04 -10.63 -16.34
CA GLY A 215 -15.70 -11.58 -17.25
C GLY A 215 -16.05 -12.87 -16.54
#